data_2320c5c2a68d5bc5bb74fdebc9e495a7
#
_entry.id   2320c5c2a68d5bc5bb74fdebc9e495a7
#
_cell.length_a   1.000
_cell.length_b   1.000
_cell.length_c   1.000
_cell.angle_alpha   90.00
_cell.angle_beta   90.00
_cell.angle_gamma   90.00
#
_symmetry.space_group_name_H-M   'P 1'
#
loop_
_entity.id
_entity.type
_entity.pdbx_description
1 polymer ?
#
loop_
_entity_poly.entity_id
_entity_poly.type
_entity_poly.pdbx_seq_one_letter_code
_entity_poly.pdbx_strand_id
1 'polypeptide(L)'
;MSNLTVAVLAPPDYAKDLGKKGTTSDITFYNLKKGDATVTFVEPTRYPDKLSSLFYAVSLADRVILVVNEINASFGECVLMLQCADKSAGYLILKNYISLDQISPLIKGTILEHYEIIEEDMVGLREKMLAISVKQTAHQKAHETAGKGIVPVDAHFNVKGVGIVVL
;
A
#
# COMPACT_ATOMS: atom_id res chain seq x y z
N MET A 1 -0.63 16.04 -13.31
CA MET A 1 -1.22 15.26 -12.20
C MET A 1 -0.16 14.32 -11.68
N SER A 2 0.01 14.25 -10.37
CA SER A 2 0.90 13.31 -9.70
C SER A 2 0.08 12.23 -9.00
N ASN A 3 0.47 10.96 -9.16
CA ASN A 3 -0.20 9.83 -8.54
C ASN A 3 0.79 9.04 -7.70
N LEU A 4 0.36 8.60 -6.53
CA LEU A 4 1.08 7.69 -5.65
C LEU A 4 0.13 6.62 -5.16
N THR A 5 0.49 5.36 -5.31
CA THR A 5 -0.26 4.24 -4.75
C THR A 5 0.47 3.71 -3.52
N VAL A 6 -0.25 3.59 -2.40
CA VAL A 6 0.30 3.18 -1.10
C VAL A 6 -0.47 1.98 -0.57
N ALA A 7 0.20 0.83 -0.43
CA ALA A 7 -0.40 -0.29 0.29
C ALA A 7 -0.44 0.01 1.79
N VAL A 8 -1.58 -0.22 2.41
CA VAL A 8 -1.77 -0.05 3.86
C VAL A 8 -2.04 -1.43 4.45
N LEU A 9 -0.99 -2.04 5.01
CA LEU A 9 -1.03 -3.34 5.66
C LEU A 9 -1.23 -3.10 7.16
N ALA A 10 -2.48 -3.08 7.58
CA ALA A 10 -2.91 -2.63 8.90
C ALA A 10 -4.17 -3.41 9.34
N PRO A 11 -4.61 -3.26 10.60
CA PRO A 11 -5.94 -3.72 10.99
C PRO A 11 -7.04 -3.17 10.07
N PRO A 12 -8.18 -3.88 9.94
CA PRO A 12 -9.27 -3.46 9.07
C PRO A 12 -9.72 -2.02 9.28
N ASP A 13 -10.08 -1.34 8.19
CA ASP A 13 -10.54 0.05 8.16
C ASP A 13 -9.54 1.12 8.62
N TYR A 14 -8.26 0.78 8.72
CA TYR A 14 -7.22 1.74 9.10
C TYR A 14 -7.11 2.89 8.08
N ALA A 15 -7.17 2.56 6.80
CA ALA A 15 -6.99 3.54 5.71
C ALA A 15 -8.17 4.52 5.57
N LYS A 16 -9.31 4.31 6.25
CA LYS A 16 -10.45 5.26 6.25
C LYS A 16 -10.07 6.65 6.75
N ASP A 17 -9.11 6.71 7.70
CA ASP A 17 -8.65 7.97 8.27
C ASP A 17 -7.57 8.64 7.39
N LEU A 18 -7.08 7.97 6.35
CA LEU A 18 -6.10 8.48 5.39
C LEU A 18 -6.76 9.09 4.15
N GLY A 19 -7.91 8.58 3.71
CA GLY A 19 -8.56 9.04 2.50
C GLY A 19 -10.05 8.73 2.42
N LYS A 20 -10.70 9.23 1.37
CA LYS A 20 -12.11 8.96 1.10
C LYS A 20 -12.25 7.57 0.48
N LYS A 21 -13.11 6.74 1.05
CA LYS A 21 -13.41 5.39 0.55
C LYS A 21 -13.93 5.45 -0.89
N GLY A 22 -13.33 4.65 -1.75
CA GLY A 22 -13.72 4.42 -3.13
C GLY A 22 -14.28 3.01 -3.31
N THR A 23 -13.80 2.30 -4.34
CA THR A 23 -14.23 0.94 -4.68
C THR A 23 -13.75 -0.06 -3.63
N THR A 24 -14.55 -1.08 -3.38
CA THR A 24 -14.27 -2.18 -2.46
C THR A 24 -14.56 -3.51 -3.14
N SER A 25 -13.59 -4.41 -3.09
CA SER A 25 -13.72 -5.81 -3.48
C SER A 25 -12.87 -6.68 -2.54
N ASP A 26 -11.91 -7.43 -3.04
CA ASP A 26 -10.87 -8.08 -2.25
C ASP A 26 -9.91 -7.07 -1.62
N ILE A 27 -9.78 -5.91 -2.27
CA ILE A 27 -9.04 -4.74 -1.80
C ILE A 27 -9.97 -3.52 -1.75
N THR A 28 -9.70 -2.60 -0.84
CA THR A 28 -10.43 -1.32 -0.75
C THR A 28 -9.50 -0.17 -1.07
N PHE A 29 -9.98 0.73 -1.91
CA PHE A 29 -9.28 1.96 -2.26
C PHE A 29 -9.79 3.13 -1.42
N TYR A 30 -8.85 3.94 -0.92
CA TYR A 30 -9.14 5.20 -0.27
C TYR A 30 -8.34 6.30 -0.96
N ASN A 31 -9.02 7.35 -1.42
CA ASN A 31 -8.40 8.39 -2.22
C ASN A 31 -8.24 9.69 -1.44
N LEU A 32 -7.05 10.26 -1.51
CA LEU A 32 -6.70 11.57 -0.98
C LEU A 32 -6.26 12.45 -2.14
N LYS A 33 -6.98 13.55 -2.37
CA LYS A 33 -6.65 14.51 -3.43
C LYS A 33 -6.41 15.90 -2.84
N LYS A 34 -5.29 16.53 -3.26
CA LYS A 34 -4.97 17.91 -2.90
C LYS A 34 -4.32 18.59 -4.11
N GLY A 35 -5.05 19.52 -4.75
CA GLY A 35 -4.61 20.14 -6.00
C GLY A 35 -4.44 19.09 -7.11
N ASP A 36 -3.26 19.05 -7.72
CA ASP A 36 -2.89 18.09 -8.77
C ASP A 36 -2.29 16.77 -8.24
N ALA A 37 -2.12 16.65 -6.93
CA ALA A 37 -1.63 15.44 -6.29
C ALA A 37 -2.80 14.52 -5.89
N THR A 38 -2.65 13.25 -6.21
CA THR A 38 -3.56 12.17 -5.80
C THR A 38 -2.76 11.06 -5.13
N VAL A 39 -3.18 10.65 -3.95
CA VAL A 39 -2.68 9.47 -3.27
C VAL A 39 -3.82 8.46 -3.16
N THR A 40 -3.57 7.25 -3.60
CA THR A 40 -4.52 6.13 -3.46
C THR A 40 -3.95 5.14 -2.45
N PHE A 41 -4.60 5.03 -1.30
CA PHE A 41 -4.29 4.00 -0.31
C PHE A 41 -5.06 2.74 -0.66
N VAL A 42 -4.39 1.59 -0.63
CA VAL A 42 -4.95 0.28 -0.96
C VAL A 42 -4.85 -0.61 0.27
N GLU A 43 -5.99 -1.00 0.80
CA GLU A 43 -6.10 -1.88 1.96
C GLU A 43 -6.52 -3.29 1.50
N PRO A 44 -5.82 -4.37 1.92
CA PRO A 44 -6.17 -5.75 1.59
C PRO A 44 -7.35 -6.21 2.47
N THR A 45 -8.57 -5.91 2.03
CA THR A 45 -9.81 -6.03 2.83
C THR A 45 -10.10 -7.46 3.29
N ARG A 46 -9.73 -8.47 2.50
CA ARG A 46 -9.97 -9.89 2.80
C ARG A 46 -8.77 -10.63 3.36
N TYR A 47 -7.68 -9.94 3.63
CA TYR A 47 -6.55 -10.51 4.32
C TYR A 47 -6.82 -10.49 5.85
N PRO A 48 -6.49 -11.53 6.63
CA PRO A 48 -5.68 -12.70 6.25
C PRO A 48 -6.46 -13.86 5.60
N ASP A 49 -7.77 -13.84 5.54
CA ASP A 49 -8.58 -14.95 5.01
C ASP A 49 -8.26 -15.28 3.55
N LYS A 50 -7.84 -14.28 2.78
CA LYS A 50 -7.53 -14.41 1.36
C LYS A 50 -6.17 -13.76 1.06
N LEU A 51 -5.14 -14.59 0.90
CA LEU A 51 -3.76 -14.13 0.65
C LEU A 51 -3.63 -13.32 -0.65
N SER A 52 -4.45 -13.63 -1.68
CA SER A 52 -4.45 -12.85 -2.92
C SER A 52 -4.81 -11.38 -2.71
N SER A 53 -5.59 -11.04 -1.69
CA SER A 53 -5.90 -9.67 -1.31
C SER A 53 -4.62 -8.90 -0.92
N LEU A 54 -3.75 -9.51 -0.11
CA LEU A 54 -2.44 -8.96 0.23
C LEU A 54 -1.56 -8.80 -1.01
N PHE A 55 -1.51 -9.83 -1.87
CA PHE A 55 -0.74 -9.80 -3.11
C PHE A 55 -1.17 -8.64 -4.02
N TYR A 56 -2.47 -8.42 -4.22
CA TYR A 56 -2.98 -7.33 -5.05
C TYR A 56 -2.61 -5.96 -4.48
N ALA A 57 -2.83 -5.76 -3.18
CA ALA A 57 -2.49 -4.49 -2.53
C ALA A 57 -1.01 -4.15 -2.67
N VAL A 58 -0.13 -5.13 -2.40
CA VAL A 58 1.32 -4.96 -2.47
C VAL A 58 1.79 -4.76 -3.92
N SER A 59 1.24 -5.53 -4.88
CA SER A 59 1.64 -5.44 -6.29
C SER A 59 1.35 -4.08 -6.90
N LEU A 60 0.23 -3.46 -6.53
CA LEU A 60 -0.18 -2.13 -7.00
C LEU A 60 0.63 -0.97 -6.40
N ALA A 61 1.29 -1.19 -5.29
CA ALA A 61 1.83 -0.12 -4.47
C ALA A 61 3.21 0.37 -4.94
N ASP A 62 3.39 1.69 -4.93
CA ASP A 62 4.69 2.36 -5.04
C ASP A 62 5.38 2.44 -3.67
N ARG A 63 4.61 2.50 -2.59
CA ARG A 63 5.03 2.62 -1.20
C ARG A 63 4.17 1.75 -0.29
N VAL A 64 4.69 1.46 0.89
CA VAL A 64 3.96 0.64 1.87
C VAL A 64 3.92 1.34 3.23
N ILE A 65 2.77 1.24 3.89
CA ILE A 65 2.61 1.52 5.32
C ILE A 65 2.27 0.19 5.97
N LEU A 66 3.16 -0.34 6.80
CA LEU A 66 2.95 -1.55 7.57
C LEU A 66 2.72 -1.18 9.03
N VAL A 67 1.54 -1.50 9.55
CA VAL A 67 1.17 -1.27 10.96
C VAL A 67 1.26 -2.59 11.71
N VAL A 68 2.20 -2.68 12.63
CA VAL A 68 2.41 -3.87 13.45
C VAL A 68 1.71 -3.67 14.80
N ASN A 69 0.57 -4.29 14.96
CA ASN A 69 -0.19 -4.31 16.20
C ASN A 69 -0.01 -5.61 16.99
N GLU A 70 0.54 -6.65 16.34
CA GLU A 70 0.83 -7.95 16.90
C GLU A 70 1.92 -8.64 16.10
N ILE A 71 2.83 -9.34 16.78
CA ILE A 71 3.86 -10.17 16.15
C ILE A 71 3.29 -11.60 16.04
N ASN A 72 2.72 -11.91 14.88
CA ASN A 72 2.05 -13.18 14.61
C ASN A 72 2.35 -13.70 13.19
N ALA A 73 1.68 -14.78 12.77
CA ALA A 73 1.86 -15.36 11.44
C ALA A 73 1.56 -14.35 10.32
N SER A 74 0.50 -13.54 10.46
CA SER A 74 0.14 -12.52 9.45
C SER A 74 1.22 -11.46 9.28
N PHE A 75 1.90 -11.05 10.36
CA PHE A 75 3.07 -10.19 10.25
C PHE A 75 4.17 -10.86 9.41
N GLY A 76 4.48 -12.13 9.66
CA GLY A 76 5.46 -12.90 8.87
C GLY A 76 5.08 -13.01 7.40
N GLU A 77 3.81 -13.25 7.09
CA GLU A 77 3.29 -13.28 5.71
C GLU A 77 3.44 -11.92 5.01
N CYS A 78 3.16 -10.82 5.71
CA CYS A 78 3.39 -9.48 5.18
C CYS A 78 4.88 -9.26 4.85
N VAL A 79 5.80 -9.64 5.75
CA VAL A 79 7.26 -9.53 5.51
C VAL A 79 7.66 -10.31 4.27
N LEU A 80 7.23 -11.57 4.14
CA LEU A 80 7.53 -12.42 2.99
C LEU A 80 6.95 -11.85 1.69
N MET A 81 5.71 -11.37 1.72
CA MET A 81 5.08 -10.77 0.54
C MET A 81 5.84 -9.53 0.07
N LEU A 82 6.23 -8.65 0.98
CA LEU A 82 6.99 -7.45 0.69
C LEU A 82 8.38 -7.78 0.14
N GLN A 83 9.04 -8.79 0.69
CA GLN A 83 10.33 -9.30 0.22
C GLN A 83 10.23 -9.85 -1.20
N CYS A 84 9.23 -10.70 -1.48
CA CYS A 84 9.00 -11.28 -2.80
C CYS A 84 8.66 -10.22 -3.87
N ALA A 85 7.97 -9.16 -3.46
CA ALA A 85 7.57 -8.06 -4.35
C ALA A 85 8.61 -6.93 -4.44
N ASP A 86 9.77 -7.08 -3.79
CA ASP A 86 10.87 -6.09 -3.73
C ASP A 86 10.41 -4.67 -3.32
N LYS A 87 9.52 -4.59 -2.32
CA LYS A 87 8.96 -3.32 -1.83
C LYS A 87 9.83 -2.73 -0.73
N SER A 88 10.98 -2.16 -1.08
CA SER A 88 11.95 -1.59 -0.14
C SER A 88 11.60 -0.20 0.39
N ALA A 89 10.61 0.46 -0.20
CA ALA A 89 10.23 1.83 0.17
C ALA A 89 8.93 1.85 0.99
N GLY A 90 9.03 2.10 2.29
CA GLY A 90 7.86 2.08 3.16
C GLY A 90 8.09 2.66 4.54
N TYR A 91 7.04 2.57 5.33
CA TYR A 91 6.96 3.03 6.71
C TYR A 91 6.48 1.90 7.62
N LEU A 92 7.05 1.82 8.80
CA LEU A 92 6.68 0.88 9.84
C LEU A 92 6.10 1.66 11.02
N ILE A 93 4.90 1.30 11.45
CA ILE A 93 4.23 1.88 12.62
C ILE A 93 4.04 0.77 13.64
N LEU A 94 4.59 0.97 14.83
CA LEU A 94 4.47 0.00 15.92
C LEU A 94 3.33 0.42 16.86
N LYS A 95 2.45 -0.52 17.19
CA LYS A 95 1.30 -0.32 18.08
C LYS A 95 1.31 -1.33 19.23
N ASN A 96 0.36 -1.17 20.16
CA ASN A 96 0.13 -2.12 21.25
C ASN A 96 1.39 -2.46 22.06
N TYR A 97 2.19 -1.42 22.36
CA TYR A 97 3.43 -1.56 23.15
C TYR A 97 4.51 -2.43 22.51
N ILE A 98 4.42 -2.72 21.21
CA ILE A 98 5.51 -3.36 20.48
C ILE A 98 6.69 -2.40 20.42
N SER A 99 7.82 -2.83 20.97
CA SER A 99 9.04 -2.02 21.02
C SER A 99 9.98 -2.34 19.85
N LEU A 100 10.91 -1.42 19.61
CA LEU A 100 11.99 -1.62 18.63
C LEU A 100 12.83 -2.87 18.94
N ASP A 101 13.09 -3.14 20.21
CA ASP A 101 13.89 -4.29 20.63
C ASP A 101 13.21 -5.62 20.28
N GLN A 102 11.88 -5.66 20.28
CA GLN A 102 11.11 -6.84 19.90
C GLN A 102 11.07 -7.05 18.39
N ILE A 103 10.98 -5.97 17.60
CA ILE A 103 10.83 -6.06 16.15
C ILE A 103 12.17 -6.14 15.42
N SER A 104 13.22 -5.49 15.90
CA SER A 104 14.53 -5.40 15.24
C SER A 104 15.13 -6.76 14.87
N PRO A 105 15.12 -7.79 15.76
CA PRO A 105 15.63 -9.10 15.39
C PRO A 105 14.85 -9.78 14.27
N LEU A 106 13.55 -9.45 14.13
CA LEU A 106 12.63 -10.07 13.16
C LEU A 106 12.72 -9.41 11.77
N ILE A 107 13.06 -8.13 11.72
CA ILE A 107 13.19 -7.40 10.46
C ILE A 107 14.61 -7.39 9.91
N LYS A 108 15.60 -7.71 10.74
CA LYS A 108 17.01 -7.75 10.36
C LYS A 108 17.25 -8.73 9.21
N GLY A 109 17.92 -8.24 8.16
CA GLY A 109 18.15 -9.00 6.92
C GLY A 109 16.92 -9.19 6.05
N THR A 110 15.79 -8.56 6.37
CA THR A 110 14.61 -8.50 5.51
C THR A 110 14.49 -7.13 4.84
N ILE A 111 13.57 -7.01 3.88
CA ILE A 111 13.30 -5.73 3.19
C ILE A 111 12.83 -4.63 4.15
N LEU A 112 12.25 -5.00 5.30
CA LEU A 112 11.77 -4.07 6.31
C LEU A 112 12.89 -3.32 7.03
N GLU A 113 14.15 -3.79 6.94
CA GLU A 113 15.31 -3.07 7.48
C GLU A 113 15.49 -1.69 6.83
N HIS A 114 14.95 -1.51 5.61
CA HIS A 114 14.97 -0.24 4.88
C HIS A 114 13.78 0.67 5.20
N TYR A 115 12.81 0.20 6.00
CA TYR A 115 11.61 0.98 6.32
C TYR A 115 11.91 2.02 7.40
N GLU A 116 11.38 3.22 7.19
CA GLU A 116 11.41 4.27 8.21
C GLU A 116 10.36 3.95 9.30
N ILE A 117 10.82 3.84 10.54
CA ILE A 117 9.92 3.65 11.69
C ILE A 117 9.41 5.01 12.10
N ILE A 118 8.09 5.15 12.14
CA ILE A 118 7.42 6.42 12.42
C ILE A 118 6.33 6.23 13.49
N GLU A 119 6.01 7.29 14.19
CA GLU A 119 4.86 7.35 15.08
C GLU A 119 3.55 7.42 14.28
N GLU A 120 2.46 6.93 14.88
CA GLU A 120 1.13 7.00 14.29
C GLU A 120 0.61 8.44 14.34
N ASP A 121 0.68 9.12 13.22
CA ASP A 121 0.10 10.44 12.99
C ASP A 121 -0.61 10.46 11.63
N MET A 122 -1.95 10.36 11.65
CA MET A 122 -2.74 10.31 10.42
C MET A 122 -2.64 11.59 9.59
N VAL A 123 -2.50 12.74 10.23
CA VAL A 123 -2.36 14.03 9.54
C VAL A 123 -0.99 14.12 8.89
N GLY A 124 0.06 13.85 9.65
CA GLY A 124 1.43 13.83 9.15
C GLY A 124 1.64 12.80 8.04
N LEU A 125 1.05 11.60 8.16
CA LEU A 125 1.07 10.57 7.11
C LEU A 125 0.45 11.07 5.80
N ARG A 126 -0.72 11.69 5.87
CA ARG A 126 -1.40 12.25 4.67
C ARG A 126 -0.54 13.31 3.99
N GLU A 127 0.02 14.23 4.75
CA GLU A 127 0.90 15.28 4.21
C GLU A 127 2.20 14.71 3.64
N LYS A 128 2.80 13.74 4.32
CA LYS A 128 4.01 13.05 3.87
C LYS A 128 3.77 12.32 2.54
N MET A 129 2.67 11.59 2.39
CA MET A 129 2.33 10.89 1.15
C MET A 129 2.04 11.87 0.01
N LEU A 130 1.34 12.97 0.27
CA LEU A 130 1.13 14.02 -0.73
C LEU A 130 2.44 14.64 -1.20
N ALA A 131 3.36 14.94 -0.29
CA ALA A 131 4.67 15.50 -0.63
C ALA A 131 5.52 14.53 -1.49
N ILE A 132 5.47 13.23 -1.20
CA ILE A 132 6.13 12.19 -2.00
C ILE A 132 5.51 12.10 -3.39
N SER A 133 4.18 12.12 -3.51
CA SER A 133 3.47 12.10 -4.80
C SER A 133 3.97 13.23 -5.72
N VAL A 134 4.11 14.44 -5.21
CA VAL A 134 4.61 15.58 -5.98
C VAL A 134 6.06 15.37 -6.44
N LYS A 135 6.94 14.86 -5.56
CA LYS A 135 8.36 14.62 -5.88
C LYS A 135 8.53 13.52 -6.93
N GLN A 136 7.78 12.42 -6.86
CA GLN A 136 7.86 11.31 -7.83
C GLN A 136 7.54 11.78 -9.26
N THR A 137 6.55 12.65 -9.43
CA THR A 137 6.21 13.19 -10.75
C THR A 137 7.36 13.99 -11.37
N ALA A 138 8.14 14.69 -10.56
CA ALA A 138 9.32 15.42 -11.04
C ALA A 138 10.42 14.46 -11.54
N HIS A 139 10.60 13.30 -10.86
CA HIS A 139 11.56 12.27 -11.27
C HIS A 139 11.08 11.44 -12.48
N GLN A 140 9.79 11.08 -12.53
CA GLN A 140 9.23 10.30 -13.64
C GLN A 140 9.27 11.05 -14.96
N LYS A 141 9.08 12.36 -14.98
CA LYS A 141 9.26 13.20 -16.18
C LYS A 141 10.69 13.21 -16.72
N ALA A 142 11.67 12.89 -15.89
CA ALA A 142 13.08 12.81 -16.30
C ALA A 142 13.47 11.41 -16.85
N HIS A 143 12.66 10.38 -16.59
CA HIS A 143 12.88 9.00 -17.01
C HIS A 143 11.61 8.39 -17.60
N GLU A 144 11.10 8.92 -18.71
CA GLU A 144 10.11 8.21 -19.54
C GLU A 144 10.77 7.03 -20.25
N THR A 145 11.08 5.99 -19.49
CA THR A 145 11.25 4.66 -20.09
C THR A 145 9.85 4.08 -20.25
N ALA A 146 9.51 3.72 -21.49
CA ALA A 146 8.27 3.05 -21.86
C ALA A 146 8.11 1.73 -21.09
N GLY A 147 7.69 1.80 -19.83
CA GLY A 147 7.33 0.66 -19.01
C GLY A 147 5.97 0.12 -19.45
N LYS A 148 5.85 -1.21 -19.52
CA LYS A 148 4.56 -1.86 -19.71
C LYS A 148 3.73 -1.62 -18.44
N GLY A 149 2.53 -1.02 -18.58
CA GLY A 149 1.58 -0.90 -17.48
C GLY A 149 1.05 -2.27 -17.05
N ILE A 150 0.78 -2.42 -15.75
CA ILE A 150 0.12 -3.59 -15.19
C ILE A 150 -1.28 -3.15 -14.75
N VAL A 151 -2.29 -3.86 -15.21
CA VAL A 151 -3.68 -3.65 -14.79
C VAL A 151 -4.17 -4.96 -14.18
N PRO A 152 -4.28 -5.07 -12.85
CA PRO A 152 -4.93 -6.22 -12.24
C PRO A 152 -6.41 -6.21 -12.57
N VAL A 153 -6.92 -7.38 -12.93
CA VAL A 153 -8.34 -7.58 -13.23
C VAL A 153 -8.98 -8.28 -12.04
N ASP A 154 -9.89 -7.59 -11.36
CA ASP A 154 -10.63 -8.13 -10.21
C ASP A 154 -11.84 -8.93 -10.67
N ALA A 155 -12.59 -8.43 -11.65
CA ALA A 155 -13.75 -9.08 -12.21
C ALA A 155 -13.88 -8.83 -13.71
N HIS A 156 -14.59 -9.72 -14.39
CA HIS A 156 -14.96 -9.51 -15.79
C HIS A 156 -16.43 -9.90 -16.02
N PHE A 157 -17.06 -9.21 -16.94
CA PHE A 157 -18.42 -9.52 -17.35
C PHE A 157 -18.63 -9.18 -18.83
N ASN A 158 -19.56 -9.87 -19.46
CA ASN A 158 -19.86 -9.66 -20.87
C ASN A 158 -21.05 -8.71 -21.02
N VAL A 159 -20.81 -7.61 -21.72
CA VAL A 159 -21.85 -6.61 -22.02
C VAL A 159 -22.25 -6.76 -23.48
N LYS A 160 -23.55 -7.02 -23.72
CA LYS A 160 -24.09 -7.17 -25.08
C LYS A 160 -23.79 -5.91 -25.92
N GLY A 161 -23.13 -6.11 -27.05
CA GLY A 161 -22.76 -5.04 -27.99
C GLY A 161 -21.42 -4.33 -27.66
N VAL A 162 -20.81 -4.59 -26.50
CA VAL A 162 -19.52 -4.01 -26.09
C VAL A 162 -18.43 -5.09 -26.05
N GLY A 163 -18.77 -6.30 -25.62
CA GLY A 163 -17.83 -7.40 -25.42
C GLY A 163 -17.48 -7.59 -23.94
N ILE A 164 -16.29 -8.12 -23.69
CA ILE A 164 -15.80 -8.37 -22.31
C ILE A 164 -15.33 -7.04 -21.72
N VAL A 165 -15.92 -6.68 -20.60
CA VAL A 165 -15.51 -5.54 -19.77
C VAL A 165 -14.81 -6.08 -18.53
N VAL A 166 -13.69 -5.47 -18.15
CA VAL A 166 -12.90 -5.81 -16.96
C VAL A 166 -12.97 -4.69 -15.92
N LEU A 167 -12.96 -5.07 -14.66
CA LEU A 167 -12.88 -4.17 -13.50
C LEU A 167 -11.58 -4.41 -12.75
#